data_1eabf01f3de23cfedf762ae70b2a5c9d
#
_entry.id   1eabf01f3de23cfedf762ae70b2a5c9d
#
_cell.length_a   1.000
_cell.length_b   1.000
_cell.length_c   1.000
_cell.angle_alpha   90.00
_cell.angle_beta   90.00
_cell.angle_gamma   90.00
#
_symmetry.space_group_name_H-M   'P 1'
#
loop_
_entity.id
_entity.type
_entity.pdbx_description
1 polymer ?
#
loop_
_entity_poly.entity_id
_entity_poly.type
_entity_poly.pdbx_seq_one_letter_code
_entity_poly.pdbx_strand_id
1 'polypeptide(L)'
;VEEERLSAIPSRCFRLIDQTGTTGCLALALLNDEGIIAGCEGDLQSVFTMLAVKVLTGKNSFMANPSMINARTNEIILAHCTIGIAQTEQFIIRNHFETEIGIGIQGILPTGDVTIVKCGNESLDEYYLSTGTLVENTNYINMCRTQVRIKMNSPADYFLKTPLGNHHIMLYGNYEDILEEFLQANACKRIE
;
A
#
# COMPACT_ATOMS: atom_id res chain seq x y z
N VAL A 1 -12.06 16.68 -4.91
CA VAL A 1 -11.31 16.76 -3.64
C VAL A 1 -11.38 18.17 -3.13
N GLU A 2 -10.87 19.16 -3.86
CA GLU A 2 -10.86 20.58 -3.42
C GLU A 2 -12.26 21.13 -3.18
N GLU A 3 -13.18 20.98 -4.13
CA GLU A 3 -14.57 21.46 -4.02
C GLU A 3 -15.30 20.89 -2.79
N GLU A 4 -15.11 19.60 -2.52
CA GLU A 4 -15.75 18.89 -1.41
C GLU A 4 -14.91 18.91 -0.11
N ARG A 5 -13.75 19.56 -0.12
CA ARG A 5 -12.79 19.64 1.00
C ARG A 5 -12.43 18.27 1.59
N LEU A 6 -12.23 17.27 0.72
CA LEU A 6 -11.84 15.93 1.14
C LEU A 6 -10.34 15.83 1.36
N SER A 7 -9.92 15.19 2.44
CA SER A 7 -8.50 14.91 2.72
C SER A 7 -7.99 13.68 1.97
N ALA A 8 -8.88 12.78 1.57
CA ALA A 8 -8.55 11.54 0.88
C ALA A 8 -9.77 11.02 0.11
N ILE A 9 -9.52 10.18 -0.90
CA ILE A 9 -10.58 9.55 -1.69
C ILE A 9 -10.36 8.04 -1.82
N PRO A 10 -11.37 7.20 -1.57
CA PRO A 10 -11.39 5.80 -1.97
C PRO A 10 -11.99 5.66 -3.37
N SER A 11 -11.38 4.88 -4.24
CA SER A 11 -11.97 4.54 -5.54
C SER A 11 -12.49 3.10 -5.53
N ARG A 12 -13.74 2.89 -5.90
CA ARG A 12 -14.29 1.55 -6.19
C ARG A 12 -13.89 1.13 -7.61
N CYS A 13 -12.60 0.80 -7.79
CA CYS A 13 -12.00 0.64 -9.11
C CYS A 13 -12.67 -0.43 -9.98
N PHE A 14 -13.10 -1.58 -9.44
CA PHE A 14 -13.84 -2.58 -10.24
C PHE A 14 -15.18 -2.04 -10.75
N ARG A 15 -15.93 -1.28 -9.92
CA ARG A 15 -17.15 -0.63 -10.38
C ARG A 15 -16.87 0.45 -11.44
N LEU A 16 -15.76 1.17 -11.32
CA LEU A 16 -15.32 2.12 -12.33
C LEU A 16 -15.03 1.41 -13.66
N ILE A 17 -14.34 0.27 -13.63
CA ILE A 17 -14.06 -0.56 -14.81
C ILE A 17 -15.35 -0.98 -15.50
N ASP A 18 -16.32 -1.50 -14.75
CA ASP A 18 -17.62 -1.92 -15.28
C ASP A 18 -18.38 -0.77 -15.96
N GLN A 19 -18.28 0.44 -15.43
CA GLN A 19 -19.00 1.61 -15.94
C GLN A 19 -18.30 2.32 -17.10
N THR A 20 -16.97 2.30 -17.14
CA THR A 20 -16.19 3.13 -18.08
C THR A 20 -15.35 2.33 -19.07
N GLY A 21 -15.16 1.03 -18.84
CA GLY A 21 -14.30 0.17 -19.66
C GLY A 21 -12.80 0.48 -19.51
N THR A 22 -12.40 1.22 -18.45
CA THR A 22 -11.00 1.54 -18.18
C THR A 22 -10.69 1.50 -16.68
N THR A 23 -9.41 1.61 -16.30
CA THR A 23 -8.95 1.56 -14.92
C THR A 23 -8.61 2.94 -14.36
N GLY A 24 -8.71 3.10 -13.03
CA GLY A 24 -8.31 4.31 -12.33
C GLY A 24 -6.85 4.34 -11.86
N CYS A 25 -6.06 3.28 -12.10
CA CYS A 25 -4.75 3.11 -11.46
C CYS A 25 -3.78 4.27 -11.72
N LEU A 26 -3.71 4.77 -12.96
CA LEU A 26 -2.87 5.93 -13.27
C LEU A 26 -3.35 7.20 -12.56
N ALA A 27 -4.66 7.44 -12.54
CA ALA A 27 -5.21 8.61 -11.86
C ALA A 27 -4.92 8.58 -10.36
N LEU A 28 -5.07 7.41 -9.71
CA LEU A 28 -4.73 7.23 -8.29
C LEU A 28 -3.23 7.44 -8.04
N ALA A 29 -2.36 6.94 -8.92
CA ALA A 29 -0.92 7.14 -8.83
C ALA A 29 -0.55 8.64 -8.88
N LEU A 30 -1.10 9.38 -9.86
CA LEU A 30 -0.84 10.81 -10.02
C LEU A 30 -1.39 11.65 -8.85
N LEU A 31 -2.59 11.34 -8.35
CA LEU A 31 -3.15 12.02 -7.17
C LEU A 31 -2.26 11.83 -5.93
N ASN A 32 -1.76 10.62 -5.70
CA ASN A 32 -0.83 10.35 -4.60
C ASN A 32 0.50 11.11 -4.77
N ASP A 33 0.99 11.30 -6.00
CA ASP A 33 2.17 12.11 -6.28
C ASP A 33 1.95 13.60 -5.97
N GLU A 34 0.76 14.10 -6.24
CA GLU A 34 0.32 15.47 -5.90
C GLU A 34 0.02 15.65 -4.39
N GLY A 35 0.12 14.58 -3.61
CA GLY A 35 -0.13 14.60 -2.16
C GLY A 35 -1.60 14.44 -1.77
N ILE A 36 -2.47 14.14 -2.73
CA ILE A 36 -3.88 13.81 -2.49
C ILE A 36 -3.97 12.30 -2.25
N ILE A 37 -4.32 11.89 -1.04
CA ILE A 37 -4.42 10.47 -0.70
C ILE A 37 -5.55 9.82 -1.50
N ALA A 38 -5.19 8.89 -2.37
CA ALA A 38 -6.10 8.20 -3.26
C ALA A 38 -5.90 6.68 -3.18
N GLY A 39 -6.87 5.99 -2.55
CA GLY A 39 -6.83 4.54 -2.38
C GLY A 39 -7.67 3.79 -3.40
N CYS A 40 -7.33 2.55 -3.64
CA CYS A 40 -8.00 1.63 -4.55
C CYS A 40 -9.03 0.75 -3.82
N GLU A 41 -9.85 0.04 -4.59
CA GLU A 41 -10.79 -1.00 -4.14
C GLU A 41 -11.80 -0.57 -3.06
N GLY A 42 -11.96 0.73 -2.82
CA GLY A 42 -12.86 1.26 -1.81
C GLY A 42 -12.43 0.96 -0.36
N ASP A 43 -11.17 0.58 -0.14
CA ASP A 43 -10.63 0.24 1.17
C ASP A 43 -10.39 1.49 2.02
N LEU A 44 -11.40 1.86 2.81
CA LEU A 44 -11.36 3.02 3.69
C LEU A 44 -10.31 2.89 4.80
N GLN A 45 -10.07 1.69 5.31
CA GLN A 45 -9.05 1.46 6.35
C GLN A 45 -7.65 1.73 5.81
N SER A 46 -7.36 1.29 4.58
CA SER A 46 -6.10 1.59 3.91
C SER A 46 -5.96 3.07 3.58
N VAL A 47 -7.02 3.73 3.12
CA VAL A 47 -7.02 5.19 2.88
C VAL A 47 -6.76 5.95 4.17
N PHE A 48 -7.38 5.57 5.28
CA PHE A 48 -7.10 6.14 6.60
C PHE A 48 -5.64 5.93 7.00
N THR A 49 -5.11 4.72 6.83
CA THR A 49 -3.71 4.40 7.14
C THR A 49 -2.75 5.25 6.30
N MET A 50 -3.01 5.40 4.98
CA MET A 50 -2.22 6.27 4.09
C MET A 50 -2.26 7.73 4.54
N LEU A 51 -3.43 8.22 4.96
CA LEU A 51 -3.60 9.59 5.47
C LEU A 51 -2.81 9.80 6.77
N ALA A 52 -2.91 8.88 7.73
CA ALA A 52 -2.15 8.93 8.97
C ALA A 52 -0.64 8.94 8.70
N VAL A 53 -0.15 8.04 7.84
CA VAL A 53 1.26 8.02 7.39
C VAL A 53 1.67 9.38 6.81
N LYS A 54 0.87 9.94 5.91
CA LYS A 54 1.18 11.22 5.25
C LYS A 54 1.26 12.38 6.25
N VAL A 55 0.32 12.44 7.18
CA VAL A 55 0.26 13.51 8.20
C VAL A 55 1.44 13.41 9.16
N LEU A 56 1.77 12.21 9.62
CA LEU A 56 2.81 12.00 10.64
C LEU A 56 4.23 12.07 10.08
N THR A 57 4.44 11.59 8.86
CA THR A 57 5.78 11.43 8.30
C THR A 57 6.10 12.37 7.13
N GLY A 58 5.09 13.00 6.54
CA GLY A 58 5.21 13.77 5.30
C GLY A 58 5.47 12.92 4.05
N LYS A 59 5.60 11.59 4.20
CA LYS A 59 5.95 10.68 3.09
C LYS A 59 4.75 10.22 2.30
N ASN A 60 4.95 9.98 1.02
CA ASN A 60 4.03 9.19 0.21
C ASN A 60 4.23 7.71 0.52
N SER A 61 3.16 6.94 0.36
CA SER A 61 3.16 5.52 0.69
C SER A 61 2.58 4.68 -0.46
N PHE A 62 2.88 3.40 -0.44
CA PHE A 62 2.42 2.41 -1.41
C PHE A 62 1.39 1.49 -0.74
N MET A 63 0.15 1.56 -1.19
CA MET A 63 -0.93 0.64 -0.83
C MET A 63 -0.77 -0.62 -1.66
N ALA A 64 -0.60 -1.79 -1.01
CA ALA A 64 -0.33 -3.04 -1.72
C ALA A 64 -0.86 -4.28 -1.00
N ASN A 65 -1.09 -5.33 -1.80
CA ASN A 65 -1.50 -6.64 -1.33
C ASN A 65 -0.28 -7.50 -0.98
N PRO A 66 -0.26 -8.23 0.16
CA PRO A 66 0.67 -9.32 0.40
C PRO A 66 0.35 -10.48 -0.56
N SER A 67 0.99 -10.48 -1.72
CA SER A 67 0.67 -11.40 -2.82
C SER A 67 1.45 -12.72 -2.77
N MET A 68 2.55 -12.76 -2.03
CA MET A 68 3.31 -13.99 -1.73
C MET A 68 3.93 -13.87 -0.34
N ILE A 69 3.83 -14.91 0.45
CA ILE A 69 4.39 -14.97 1.79
C ILE A 69 5.27 -16.21 1.92
N ASN A 70 6.51 -16.03 2.35
CA ASN A 70 7.43 -17.09 2.66
C ASN A 70 7.88 -17.01 4.13
N ALA A 71 7.17 -17.71 5.01
CA ALA A 71 7.48 -17.73 6.43
C ALA A 71 8.85 -18.35 6.76
N ARG A 72 9.41 -19.22 5.89
CA ARG A 72 10.71 -19.84 6.12
C ARG A 72 11.86 -18.86 5.92
N THR A 73 11.77 -18.02 4.88
CA THR A 73 12.77 -16.99 4.60
C THR A 73 12.42 -15.66 5.25
N ASN A 74 11.26 -15.57 5.91
CA ASN A 74 10.70 -14.35 6.49
C ASN A 74 10.60 -13.22 5.46
N GLU A 75 10.04 -13.51 4.29
CA GLU A 75 9.90 -12.60 3.16
C GLU A 75 8.46 -12.53 2.68
N ILE A 76 8.08 -11.36 2.21
CA ILE A 76 6.79 -11.16 1.53
C ILE A 76 7.03 -10.48 0.17
N ILE A 77 6.07 -10.65 -0.75
CA ILE A 77 5.95 -9.79 -1.93
C ILE A 77 4.69 -8.96 -1.76
N LEU A 78 4.88 -7.66 -1.73
CA LEU A 78 3.79 -6.69 -1.85
C LEU A 78 3.59 -6.34 -3.32
N ALA A 79 2.35 -6.37 -3.80
CA ALA A 79 2.03 -6.06 -5.19
C ALA A 79 0.77 -5.20 -5.30
N HIS A 80 0.81 -4.20 -6.19
CA HIS A 80 -0.34 -3.39 -6.61
C HIS A 80 -0.08 -2.67 -7.93
N CYS A 81 -1.10 -1.98 -8.48
CA CYS A 81 -1.02 -1.26 -9.76
C CYS A 81 -1.04 0.27 -9.62
N THR A 82 -1.03 0.82 -8.39
CA THR A 82 -1.31 2.24 -8.08
C THR A 82 -0.19 2.96 -7.36
N ILE A 83 1.05 2.48 -7.48
CA ILE A 83 2.21 3.19 -6.91
C ILE A 83 2.32 4.60 -7.49
N GLY A 84 2.57 5.60 -6.66
CA GLY A 84 2.92 6.94 -7.12
C GLY A 84 4.22 6.91 -7.92
N ILE A 85 4.21 7.54 -9.09
CA ILE A 85 5.34 7.53 -10.02
C ILE A 85 6.58 8.18 -9.39
N ALA A 86 6.38 9.23 -8.61
CA ALA A 86 7.46 9.92 -7.90
C ALA A 86 8.18 9.06 -6.84
N GLN A 87 7.62 7.91 -6.46
CA GLN A 87 8.24 6.94 -5.55
C GLN A 87 9.14 5.93 -6.27
N THR A 88 9.23 5.96 -7.59
CA THR A 88 9.92 4.98 -8.41
C THR A 88 11.19 5.56 -9.04
N GLU A 89 12.24 4.74 -9.22
CA GLU A 89 13.41 5.09 -10.04
C GLU A 89 13.07 5.05 -11.52
N GLN A 90 12.22 4.11 -11.91
CA GLN A 90 11.70 3.92 -13.26
C GLN A 90 10.29 3.35 -13.17
N PHE A 91 9.48 3.60 -14.19
CA PHE A 91 8.17 2.98 -14.31
C PHE A 91 7.84 2.59 -15.74
N ILE A 92 6.96 1.62 -15.88
CA ILE A 92 6.42 1.16 -17.15
C ILE A 92 4.90 1.17 -17.05
N ILE A 93 4.25 1.73 -18.05
CA ILE A 93 2.80 1.65 -18.20
C ILE A 93 2.47 0.30 -18.85
N ARG A 94 1.63 -0.47 -18.19
CA ARG A 94 1.15 -1.77 -18.65
C ARG A 94 -0.37 -1.83 -18.60
N ASN A 95 -0.97 -2.88 -19.14
CA ASN A 95 -2.36 -3.19 -18.90
C ASN A 95 -2.59 -3.59 -17.43
N HIS A 96 -3.80 -3.37 -16.93
CA HIS A 96 -4.21 -3.85 -15.61
C HIS A 96 -4.13 -5.38 -15.56
N PHE A 97 -3.64 -5.93 -14.44
CA PHE A 97 -3.36 -7.35 -14.33
C PHE A 97 -4.61 -8.22 -14.48
N GLU A 98 -5.66 -7.92 -13.72
CA GLU A 98 -6.83 -8.79 -13.59
C GLU A 98 -7.78 -8.70 -14.78
N THR A 99 -7.87 -7.53 -15.43
CA THR A 99 -8.84 -7.28 -16.49
C THR A 99 -8.21 -7.18 -17.88
N GLU A 100 -6.88 -7.09 -17.95
CA GLU A 100 -6.08 -6.91 -19.17
C GLU A 100 -6.40 -5.63 -19.97
N ILE A 101 -7.29 -4.77 -19.47
CA ILE A 101 -7.67 -3.48 -20.08
C ILE A 101 -7.13 -2.32 -19.25
N GLY A 102 -7.22 -1.11 -19.79
CA GLY A 102 -6.80 0.10 -19.10
C GLY A 102 -5.31 0.11 -18.77
N ILE A 103 -4.94 0.80 -17.68
CA ILE A 103 -3.56 1.05 -17.28
C ILE A 103 -3.31 0.54 -15.86
N GLY A 104 -2.18 -0.14 -15.69
CA GLY A 104 -1.55 -0.44 -14.41
C GLY A 104 -0.10 0.06 -14.42
N ILE A 105 0.40 0.52 -13.28
CA ILE A 105 1.78 0.99 -13.15
C ILE A 105 2.66 -0.16 -12.69
N GLN A 106 3.74 -0.41 -13.42
CA GLN A 106 4.86 -1.21 -12.95
C GLN A 106 5.99 -0.28 -12.55
N GLY A 107 6.11 -0.03 -11.26
CA GLY A 107 7.20 0.75 -10.69
C GLY A 107 8.41 -0.11 -10.37
N ILE A 108 9.60 0.43 -10.59
CA ILE A 108 10.87 -0.09 -10.09
C ILE A 108 11.29 0.82 -8.95
N LEU A 109 11.34 0.27 -7.76
CA LEU A 109 11.57 0.99 -6.52
C LEU A 109 13.03 0.81 -6.07
N PRO A 110 13.67 1.83 -5.45
CA PRO A 110 14.98 1.65 -4.85
C PRO A 110 14.94 0.60 -3.74
N THR A 111 16.00 -0.17 -3.59
CA THR A 111 16.16 -1.08 -2.43
C THR A 111 16.48 -0.27 -1.17
N GLY A 112 16.15 -0.81 0.01
CA GLY A 112 16.43 -0.15 1.28
C GLY A 112 15.37 -0.40 2.35
N ASP A 113 15.51 0.29 3.46
CA ASP A 113 14.63 0.12 4.60
C ASP A 113 13.21 0.64 4.32
N VAL A 114 12.23 -0.08 4.82
CA VAL A 114 10.80 0.25 4.68
C VAL A 114 10.06 0.00 5.99
N THR A 115 8.99 0.74 6.16
CA THR A 115 8.00 0.51 7.22
C THR A 115 6.71 0.00 6.58
N ILE A 116 6.07 -0.98 7.20
CA ILE A 116 4.80 -1.54 6.77
C ILE A 116 3.80 -1.37 7.90
N VAL A 117 2.68 -0.74 7.61
CA VAL A 117 1.64 -0.43 8.59
C VAL A 117 0.25 -0.70 8.04
N LYS A 118 -0.66 -1.12 8.89
CA LYS A 118 -2.10 -1.22 8.61
C LYS A 118 -2.87 -0.90 9.88
N CYS A 119 -3.78 0.07 9.81
CA CYS A 119 -4.84 0.26 10.80
C CYS A 119 -6.05 -0.53 10.34
N GLY A 120 -6.69 -1.26 11.23
CA GLY A 120 -7.76 -2.19 10.88
C GLY A 120 -8.82 -2.33 11.95
N ASN A 121 -9.70 -3.31 11.75
CA ASN A 121 -11.00 -3.59 12.36
C ASN A 121 -12.07 -2.50 12.13
N GLU A 122 -13.28 -2.71 12.63
CA GLU A 122 -14.40 -1.78 12.41
C GLU A 122 -14.21 -0.43 13.11
N SER A 123 -13.51 -0.40 14.26
CA SER A 123 -13.28 0.78 15.07
C SER A 123 -11.94 1.48 14.77
N LEU A 124 -11.10 0.91 13.90
CA LEU A 124 -9.74 1.37 13.62
C LEU A 124 -8.84 1.42 14.88
N ASP A 125 -9.14 0.58 15.86
CA ASP A 125 -8.43 0.51 17.15
C ASP A 125 -7.41 -0.65 17.21
N GLU A 126 -7.17 -1.33 16.10
CA GLU A 126 -6.10 -2.31 15.95
C GLU A 126 -5.13 -1.89 14.85
N TYR A 127 -3.85 -2.21 15.03
CA TYR A 127 -2.85 -1.96 13.98
C TYR A 127 -1.79 -3.05 13.91
N TYR A 128 -1.30 -3.27 12.71
CA TYR A 128 -0.06 -3.97 12.43
C TYR A 128 1.02 -2.96 12.08
N LEU A 129 2.21 -3.12 12.60
CA LEU A 129 3.36 -2.26 12.33
C LEU A 129 4.63 -3.11 12.36
N SER A 130 5.42 -3.02 11.31
CA SER A 130 6.71 -3.69 11.18
C SER A 130 7.63 -2.91 10.26
N THR A 131 8.91 -3.14 10.43
CA THR A 131 9.95 -2.70 9.49
C THR A 131 10.48 -3.87 8.68
N GLY A 132 11.18 -3.58 7.61
CA GLY A 132 11.85 -4.56 6.76
C GLY A 132 12.79 -3.90 5.78
N THR A 133 13.38 -4.70 4.90
CA THR A 133 14.24 -4.20 3.82
C THR A 133 13.65 -4.64 2.48
N LEU A 134 13.35 -3.70 1.60
CA LEU A 134 13.07 -3.97 0.19
C LEU A 134 14.35 -4.46 -0.47
N VAL A 135 14.36 -5.72 -0.89
CA VAL A 135 15.56 -6.38 -1.41
C VAL A 135 15.53 -6.58 -2.93
N GLU A 136 14.33 -6.60 -3.54
CA GLU A 136 14.18 -6.89 -4.96
C GLU A 136 12.86 -6.37 -5.52
N ASN A 137 12.88 -5.88 -6.76
CA ASN A 137 11.68 -5.71 -7.58
C ASN A 137 11.44 -6.99 -8.37
N THR A 138 10.30 -7.62 -8.22
CA THR A 138 9.94 -8.84 -8.94
C THR A 138 9.03 -8.54 -10.14
N ASN A 139 8.80 -9.54 -11.00
CA ASN A 139 7.93 -9.39 -12.17
C ASN A 139 7.22 -10.71 -12.49
N TYR A 140 6.48 -11.24 -11.52
CA TYR A 140 5.64 -12.42 -11.74
C TYR A 140 4.43 -12.06 -12.60
N ILE A 141 4.14 -12.89 -13.60
CA ILE A 141 3.07 -12.62 -14.56
C ILE A 141 1.67 -12.67 -13.94
N ASN A 142 1.50 -13.41 -12.89
CA ASN A 142 0.23 -13.67 -12.19
C ASN A 142 -0.01 -12.76 -10.98
N MET A 143 0.58 -11.58 -10.96
CA MET A 143 0.41 -10.58 -9.89
C MET A 143 0.22 -9.19 -10.48
N CYS A 144 -0.27 -8.25 -9.66
CA CYS A 144 -0.31 -6.82 -9.98
C CYS A 144 1.08 -6.30 -10.39
N ARG A 145 1.11 -5.21 -11.14
CA ARG A 145 2.27 -4.83 -11.95
C ARG A 145 3.48 -4.34 -11.15
N THR A 146 3.29 -3.51 -10.11
CA THR A 146 4.38 -3.16 -9.19
C THR A 146 4.51 -4.27 -8.15
N GLN A 147 5.70 -4.82 -8.01
CA GLN A 147 5.97 -5.97 -7.12
C GLN A 147 7.30 -5.76 -6.42
N VAL A 148 7.28 -5.78 -5.10
CA VAL A 148 8.47 -5.62 -4.27
C VAL A 148 8.60 -6.77 -3.28
N ARG A 149 9.78 -7.39 -3.24
CA ARG A 149 10.15 -8.39 -2.23
C ARG A 149 10.75 -7.69 -1.03
N ILE A 150 10.22 -8.00 0.14
CA ILE A 150 10.64 -7.40 1.41
C ILE A 150 11.08 -8.51 2.36
N LYS A 151 12.28 -8.37 2.89
CA LYS A 151 12.75 -9.13 4.05
C LYS A 151 12.21 -8.47 5.30
N MET A 152 11.36 -9.18 6.05
CA MET A 152 10.68 -8.63 7.22
C MET A 152 11.57 -8.71 8.47
N ASN A 153 11.41 -7.74 9.37
CA ASN A 153 12.01 -7.79 10.70
C ASN A 153 11.08 -8.52 11.70
N SER A 154 9.76 -8.35 11.59
CA SER A 154 8.78 -9.14 12.33
C SER A 154 8.40 -10.43 11.56
N PRO A 155 7.83 -11.44 12.23
CA PRO A 155 7.43 -12.68 11.57
C PRO A 155 6.43 -12.46 10.41
N ALA A 156 6.75 -12.95 9.22
CA ALA A 156 5.88 -12.86 8.05
C ALA A 156 4.63 -13.75 8.14
N ASP A 157 4.56 -14.65 9.11
CA ASP A 157 3.40 -15.52 9.31
C ASP A 157 2.14 -14.78 9.79
N TYR A 158 2.27 -13.53 10.29
CA TYR A 158 1.14 -12.62 10.49
C TYR A 158 0.22 -12.58 9.26
N PHE A 159 0.79 -12.44 8.08
CA PHE A 159 0.03 -12.36 6.81
C PHE A 159 -0.71 -13.66 6.44
N LEU A 160 -0.36 -14.78 7.08
CA LEU A 160 -1.00 -16.09 6.89
C LEU A 160 -2.05 -16.41 7.96
N LYS A 161 -1.99 -15.77 9.11
CA LYS A 161 -2.83 -16.10 10.27
C LYS A 161 -4.04 -15.16 10.38
N THR A 162 -3.78 -13.90 10.69
CA THR A 162 -4.84 -12.93 11.04
C THR A 162 -4.51 -11.53 10.51
N PRO A 163 -4.32 -11.35 9.19
CA PRO A 163 -4.01 -10.03 8.66
C PRO A 163 -5.17 -9.05 8.85
N LEU A 164 -4.88 -7.81 9.19
CA LEU A 164 -5.86 -6.71 9.28
C LEU A 164 -6.33 -6.25 7.90
N GLY A 165 -7.02 -7.13 7.19
CA GLY A 165 -7.51 -6.86 5.84
C GLY A 165 -6.47 -7.14 4.75
N ASN A 166 -6.85 -6.80 3.52
CA ASN A 166 -6.12 -7.22 2.33
C ASN A 166 -4.90 -6.34 2.04
N HIS A 167 -5.08 -5.02 2.02
CA HIS A 167 -3.98 -4.10 1.73
C HIS A 167 -3.21 -3.72 2.98
N HIS A 168 -1.90 -3.57 2.80
CA HIS A 168 -0.98 -2.97 3.77
C HIS A 168 -0.27 -1.78 3.13
N ILE A 169 0.14 -0.83 3.94
CA ILE A 169 0.73 0.43 3.50
C ILE A 169 2.23 0.37 3.76
N MET A 170 3.01 0.49 2.69
CA MET A 170 4.47 0.54 2.75
C MET A 170 4.97 1.97 2.50
N LEU A 171 5.96 2.39 3.27
CA LEU A 171 6.69 3.65 3.05
C LEU A 171 8.18 3.45 3.22
N TYR A 172 8.99 4.24 2.51
CA TYR A 172 10.45 4.20 2.63
C TYR A 172 10.94 4.80 3.93
N GLY A 173 11.91 4.13 4.53
CA GLY A 173 12.54 4.51 5.78
C GLY A 173 11.93 3.79 6.99
N ASN A 174 12.58 3.99 8.14
CA ASN A 174 12.08 3.51 9.43
C ASN A 174 11.30 4.62 10.13
N TYR A 175 10.01 4.41 10.27
CA TYR A 175 9.05 5.30 10.94
C TYR A 175 8.28 4.58 12.05
N GLU A 176 8.82 3.45 12.54
CA GLU A 176 8.16 2.63 13.56
C GLU A 176 7.83 3.46 14.80
N ASP A 177 8.82 4.17 15.35
CA ASP A 177 8.65 4.90 16.61
C ASP A 177 7.53 5.96 16.54
N ILE A 178 7.51 6.80 15.52
CA ILE A 178 6.52 7.88 15.40
C ILE A 178 5.11 7.34 15.14
N LEU A 179 4.99 6.28 14.35
CA LEU A 179 3.70 5.65 14.07
C LEU A 179 3.18 4.92 15.32
N GLU A 180 4.05 4.20 16.01
CA GLU A 180 3.69 3.49 17.24
C GLU A 180 3.27 4.45 18.35
N GLU A 181 4.03 5.52 18.59
CA GLU A 181 3.69 6.55 19.56
C GLU A 181 2.30 7.13 19.30
N PHE A 182 2.00 7.50 18.05
CA PHE A 182 0.70 8.02 17.67
C PHE A 182 -0.43 7.01 17.91
N LEU A 183 -0.25 5.76 17.48
CA LEU A 183 -1.26 4.73 17.58
C LEU A 183 -1.53 4.34 19.04
N GLN A 184 -0.49 4.22 19.86
CA GLN A 184 -0.62 3.96 21.30
C GLN A 184 -1.27 5.13 22.05
N ALA A 185 -0.93 6.38 21.71
CA ALA A 185 -1.56 7.57 22.29
C ALA A 185 -3.07 7.65 22.00
N ASN A 186 -3.52 7.03 20.91
CA ASN A 186 -4.94 6.89 20.55
C ASN A 186 -5.56 5.56 21.01
N ALA A 187 -4.92 4.88 21.97
CA ALA A 187 -5.38 3.61 22.56
C ALA A 187 -5.57 2.47 21.53
N CYS A 188 -4.88 2.52 20.40
CA CYS A 188 -4.90 1.43 19.44
C CYS A 188 -4.05 0.25 19.94
N LYS A 189 -4.51 -0.97 19.67
CA LYS A 189 -3.86 -2.22 20.06
C LYS A 189 -3.00 -2.74 18.90
N ARG A 190 -1.71 -2.97 19.16
CA ARG A 190 -0.82 -3.68 18.21
C ARG A 190 -1.20 -5.15 18.14
N ILE A 191 -1.26 -5.68 16.93
CA ILE A 191 -1.41 -7.12 16.67
C ILE A 191 -0.13 -7.66 16.03
N GLU A 192 0.15 -8.96 16.27
CA GLU A 192 1.36 -9.66 15.81
C GLU A 192 1.00 -10.85 14.90
#